data_b1b0a3e26d1ce430f2096dc0104dd879
#
_entry.id   b1b0a3e26d1ce430f2096dc0104dd879
#
_cell.length_a   1.000
_cell.length_b   1.000
_cell.length_c   1.000
_cell.angle_alpha   90.00
_cell.angle_beta   90.00
_cell.angle_gamma   90.00
#
_symmetry.space_group_name_H-M   'P 1'
#
loop_
_entity.id
_entity.type
_entity.pdbx_description
1 polymer ?
#
loop_
_entity_poly.entity_id
_entity_poly.type
_entity_poly.pdbx_seq_one_letter_code
_entity_poly.pdbx_strand_id
1 'polypeptide(L)'
;MKSVKKLMCLGVVTSLAFVSCKNNAERPEETTVKNIGINTEFIDDSVSPKEDFFQFINGKWLKSNEIPDDRTRWGSFDELRKMTDHDVLSILKKSMDDASIDANSDQGKAVNLYKSILDLEGRNKQGVAPVLPELEKIDAITSITELQNYLTQAAPKGGRGFFSTYVGADSKDSNKNVVYLGAGSLGLPDRDYYVKDDEDSKEKREKYVAHVSKMLQYIGYTSDEASTTAAQILAFETTLAEPKMDKVESRDARKRYNPTAVSDLQKMVPSINWKTYFSEIGIKQLDTVIVSQLKYTKELNTIFQKNNIADWKAYLKWTVFNSAAGKLSEELEKADWEFYSKTLRGAKEQRPQDERALSTVNRTLGEALGQLYVSEKFPPAAKEKAQKMIANVLQAFEYRIEKLSWMSADTKLKAVEKLKATTVKIGYPDEWKDYSALNITKENTYYQNMKNASAWSFQKTIDKLNKPVDKTEWHMAPQTVNA
;
A
#
# COMPACT_ATOMS: atom_id res chain seq x y z
N MET A 1 -85.04 41.42 -4.19
CA MET A 1 -85.37 41.99 -5.53
C MET A 1 -84.01 42.39 -6.20
N LYS A 2 -83.81 41.86 -7.43
CA LYS A 2 -82.93 42.35 -8.50
C LYS A 2 -81.40 42.26 -8.21
N SER A 3 -80.60 41.52 -8.89
CA SER A 3 -80.36 41.21 -10.29
C SER A 3 -78.93 41.49 -10.62
N VAL A 4 -78.19 40.41 -10.90
CA VAL A 4 -77.22 40.18 -12.00
C VAL A 4 -76.45 41.37 -12.59
N LYS A 5 -75.17 41.29 -12.64
CA LYS A 5 -74.42 41.27 -13.94
C LYS A 5 -72.96 40.79 -13.79
N LYS A 6 -72.59 39.84 -14.65
CA LYS A 6 -71.25 39.40 -14.94
C LYS A 6 -70.44 40.53 -15.55
N LEU A 7 -69.17 40.62 -15.20
CA LEU A 7 -68.18 41.21 -16.08
C LEU A 7 -66.86 40.36 -16.05
N MET A 8 -66.51 39.84 -17.20
CA MET A 8 -65.32 39.16 -17.52
C MET A 8 -64.14 40.16 -17.60
N CYS A 9 -63.09 40.01 -16.83
CA CYS A 9 -61.85 40.69 -17.11
C CYS A 9 -60.77 39.66 -17.37
N LEU A 10 -60.25 39.70 -18.59
CA LEU A 10 -59.12 38.94 -19.12
C LEU A 10 -57.81 39.44 -18.44
N GLY A 11 -57.21 38.66 -17.62
CA GLY A 11 -55.92 38.96 -17.02
C GLY A 11 -54.82 38.10 -17.70
N VAL A 12 -53.95 38.78 -18.43
CA VAL A 12 -52.76 38.20 -19.03
C VAL A 12 -51.78 37.77 -17.92
N VAL A 13 -51.58 36.48 -17.76
CA VAL A 13 -50.55 35.92 -16.87
C VAL A 13 -49.27 35.82 -17.65
N THR A 14 -48.34 36.73 -17.40
CA THR A 14 -46.94 36.66 -17.86
C THR A 14 -46.24 35.60 -17.04
N SER A 15 -46.01 34.43 -17.62
CA SER A 15 -45.21 33.36 -17.03
C SER A 15 -43.72 33.72 -17.10
N LEU A 16 -43.15 34.15 -15.98
CA LEU A 16 -41.69 34.21 -15.80
C LEU A 16 -41.18 32.76 -15.65
N ALA A 17 -40.59 32.25 -16.71
CA ALA A 17 -39.87 30.98 -16.67
C ALA A 17 -38.55 31.18 -15.89
N PHE A 18 -38.52 30.74 -14.65
CA PHE A 18 -37.28 30.49 -13.93
C PHE A 18 -36.59 29.26 -14.57
N VAL A 19 -35.56 29.52 -15.36
CA VAL A 19 -34.64 28.46 -15.76
C VAL A 19 -33.83 28.10 -14.53
N SER A 20 -34.28 27.10 -13.80
CA SER A 20 -33.50 26.40 -12.78
C SER A 20 -32.58 25.46 -13.52
N CYS A 21 -31.27 25.77 -13.59
CA CYS A 21 -30.27 24.81 -13.93
C CYS A 21 -30.24 23.73 -12.82
N LYS A 22 -30.99 22.67 -12.99
CA LYS A 22 -30.77 21.43 -12.27
C LYS A 22 -29.49 20.81 -12.88
N ASN A 23 -28.41 20.88 -12.14
CA ASN A 23 -27.33 19.93 -12.30
C ASN A 23 -27.91 18.55 -11.93
N ASN A 24 -28.40 17.85 -12.93
CA ASN A 24 -28.60 16.41 -12.82
C ASN A 24 -27.21 15.78 -12.83
N ALA A 25 -26.61 15.63 -11.64
CA ALA A 25 -25.73 14.53 -11.42
C ALA A 25 -26.62 13.28 -11.56
N GLU A 26 -26.57 12.65 -12.72
CA GLU A 26 -27.18 11.35 -12.93
C GLU A 26 -26.62 10.43 -11.84
N ARG A 27 -27.49 10.01 -10.92
CA ARG A 27 -27.20 8.83 -10.11
C ARG A 27 -26.92 7.71 -11.12
N PRO A 28 -25.83 6.96 -10.97
CA PRO A 28 -25.71 5.72 -11.70
C PRO A 28 -27.01 4.93 -11.37
N GLU A 29 -27.75 4.54 -12.38
CA GLU A 29 -28.85 3.58 -12.20
C GLU A 29 -28.30 2.44 -11.34
N GLU A 30 -29.00 2.12 -10.25
CA GLU A 30 -28.81 0.86 -9.54
C GLU A 30 -29.11 -0.25 -10.57
N THR A 31 -28.09 -0.64 -11.30
CA THR A 31 -28.12 -1.90 -12.02
C THR A 31 -28.26 -2.96 -10.95
N THR A 32 -29.49 -3.41 -10.76
CA THR A 32 -29.79 -4.65 -10.03
C THR A 32 -29.02 -5.74 -10.76
N VAL A 33 -27.79 -5.98 -10.31
CA VAL A 33 -26.98 -7.12 -10.77
C VAL A 33 -27.80 -8.34 -10.40
N LYS A 34 -28.50 -8.92 -11.39
CA LYS A 34 -29.06 -10.26 -11.27
C LYS A 34 -27.85 -11.15 -11.01
N ASN A 35 -27.67 -11.59 -9.77
CA ASN A 35 -26.60 -12.46 -9.32
C ASN A 35 -26.81 -13.87 -9.92
N ILE A 36 -26.60 -13.98 -11.21
CA ILE A 36 -26.48 -15.24 -11.94
C ILE A 36 -24.98 -15.53 -11.90
N GLY A 37 -24.55 -16.65 -11.35
CA GLY A 37 -23.12 -16.97 -11.13
C GLY A 37 -22.22 -16.88 -12.38
N ILE A 38 -22.83 -16.80 -13.59
CA ILE A 38 -22.15 -16.52 -14.87
C ILE A 38 -22.91 -15.39 -15.56
N ASN A 39 -22.21 -14.31 -15.91
CA ASN A 39 -22.78 -13.24 -16.71
C ASN A 39 -22.78 -13.63 -18.20
N THR A 40 -23.91 -14.16 -18.67
CA THR A 40 -24.06 -14.61 -20.07
C THR A 40 -24.04 -13.46 -21.08
N GLU A 41 -24.24 -12.21 -20.65
CA GLU A 41 -24.20 -11.03 -21.54
C GLU A 41 -22.78 -10.74 -22.06
N PHE A 42 -21.74 -11.25 -21.37
CA PHE A 42 -20.36 -11.11 -21.78
C PHE A 42 -19.90 -12.13 -22.82
N ILE A 43 -20.68 -13.20 -23.00
CA ILE A 43 -20.32 -14.30 -23.90
C ILE A 43 -20.38 -13.84 -25.35
N ASP A 44 -19.30 -14.05 -26.09
CA ASP A 44 -19.19 -13.81 -27.53
C ASP A 44 -19.37 -15.13 -28.31
N ASP A 45 -20.60 -15.39 -28.70
CA ASP A 45 -20.97 -16.60 -29.42
C ASP A 45 -20.34 -16.73 -30.84
N SER A 46 -19.70 -15.66 -31.32
CA SER A 46 -18.94 -15.68 -32.57
C SER A 46 -17.57 -16.36 -32.46
N VAL A 47 -17.11 -16.61 -31.23
CA VAL A 47 -15.82 -17.25 -30.91
C VAL A 47 -16.05 -18.70 -30.46
N SER A 48 -15.31 -19.65 -31.02
CA SER A 48 -15.40 -21.05 -30.57
C SER A 48 -14.75 -21.20 -29.17
N PRO A 49 -15.45 -21.77 -28.18
CA PRO A 49 -14.86 -22.02 -26.84
C PRO A 49 -13.69 -23.02 -26.86
N LYS A 50 -13.55 -23.79 -27.97
CA LYS A 50 -12.42 -24.72 -28.16
C LYS A 50 -11.17 -24.03 -28.70
N GLU A 51 -11.33 -22.88 -29.35
CA GLU A 51 -10.23 -22.11 -29.93
C GLU A 51 -9.73 -21.05 -28.94
N ASP A 52 -10.65 -20.23 -28.40
CA ASP A 52 -10.31 -19.21 -27.38
C ASP A 52 -11.44 -19.12 -26.36
N PHE A 53 -11.29 -19.84 -25.25
CA PHE A 53 -12.27 -19.87 -24.18
C PHE A 53 -12.37 -18.53 -23.46
N PHE A 54 -11.26 -17.79 -23.36
CA PHE A 54 -11.25 -16.47 -22.70
C PHE A 54 -12.07 -15.47 -23.52
N GLN A 55 -11.82 -15.38 -24.82
CA GLN A 55 -12.59 -14.52 -25.73
C GLN A 55 -14.05 -14.94 -25.83
N PHE A 56 -14.35 -16.27 -25.84
CA PHE A 56 -15.72 -16.76 -25.80
C PHE A 56 -16.49 -16.22 -24.57
N ILE A 57 -15.91 -16.31 -23.36
CA ILE A 57 -16.59 -15.90 -22.12
C ILE A 57 -16.62 -14.38 -21.94
N ASN A 58 -15.57 -13.65 -22.35
CA ASN A 58 -15.40 -12.23 -22.03
C ASN A 58 -15.47 -11.30 -23.26
N GLY A 59 -15.65 -11.83 -24.47
CA GLY A 59 -15.45 -11.09 -25.70
C GLY A 59 -16.35 -9.86 -25.88
N LYS A 60 -17.63 -9.94 -25.49
CA LYS A 60 -18.53 -8.77 -25.53
C LYS A 60 -18.14 -7.72 -24.49
N TRP A 61 -17.74 -8.14 -23.27
CA TRP A 61 -17.26 -7.21 -22.26
C TRP A 61 -15.98 -6.48 -22.72
N LEU A 62 -15.02 -7.21 -23.30
CA LEU A 62 -13.76 -6.63 -23.81
C LEU A 62 -14.01 -5.61 -24.94
N LYS A 63 -15.03 -5.82 -25.77
CA LYS A 63 -15.40 -4.91 -26.87
C LYS A 63 -16.12 -3.65 -26.38
N SER A 64 -16.81 -3.73 -25.24
CA SER A 64 -17.64 -2.64 -24.70
C SER A 64 -16.97 -1.85 -23.57
N ASN A 65 -15.80 -2.29 -23.10
CA ASN A 65 -15.09 -1.64 -21.99
C ASN A 65 -13.69 -1.20 -22.41
N GLU A 66 -13.35 0.01 -22.04
CA GLU A 66 -12.01 0.56 -22.15
C GLU A 66 -11.36 0.69 -20.77
N ILE A 67 -10.03 0.71 -20.75
CA ILE A 67 -9.30 1.00 -19.51
C ILE A 67 -9.48 2.50 -19.20
N PRO A 68 -10.05 2.88 -18.04
CA PRO A 68 -10.17 4.29 -17.66
C PRO A 68 -8.80 4.98 -17.63
N ASP A 69 -8.74 6.27 -17.99
CA ASP A 69 -7.48 7.02 -18.13
C ASP A 69 -6.70 7.15 -16.81
N ASP A 70 -7.39 7.06 -15.68
CA ASP A 70 -6.79 7.05 -14.34
C ASP A 70 -6.32 5.66 -13.88
N ARG A 71 -6.41 4.66 -14.74
CA ARG A 71 -6.04 3.25 -14.47
C ARG A 71 -5.05 2.73 -15.53
N THR A 72 -4.34 1.68 -15.18
CA THR A 72 -3.41 0.97 -16.10
C THR A 72 -3.90 -0.41 -16.48
N ARG A 73 -5.01 -0.84 -15.90
CA ARG A 73 -5.73 -2.09 -16.16
C ARG A 73 -7.19 -1.91 -15.77
N TRP A 74 -8.04 -2.78 -16.33
CA TRP A 74 -9.45 -2.83 -15.98
C TRP A 74 -9.95 -4.27 -16.04
N GLY A 75 -10.80 -4.65 -15.10
CA GLY A 75 -11.38 -5.98 -15.00
C GLY A 75 -12.35 -6.06 -13.82
N SER A 76 -12.97 -7.24 -13.62
CA SER A 76 -14.00 -7.46 -12.60
C SER A 76 -13.57 -7.06 -11.17
N PHE A 77 -12.30 -7.29 -10.81
CA PHE A 77 -11.76 -6.85 -9.52
C PHE A 77 -11.65 -5.33 -9.42
N ASP A 78 -11.34 -4.66 -10.52
CA ASP A 78 -11.21 -3.20 -10.53
C ASP A 78 -12.60 -2.53 -10.49
N GLU A 79 -13.60 -3.12 -11.16
CA GLU A 79 -15.01 -2.72 -11.06
C GLU A 79 -15.53 -2.87 -9.63
N LEU A 80 -15.35 -4.05 -9.03
CA LEU A 80 -15.78 -4.31 -7.65
C LEU A 80 -15.08 -3.37 -6.66
N ARG A 81 -13.78 -3.13 -6.86
CA ARG A 81 -13.03 -2.17 -6.03
C ARG A 81 -13.58 -0.75 -6.17
N LYS A 82 -13.90 -0.31 -7.39
CA LYS A 82 -14.51 1.01 -7.61
C LYS A 82 -15.85 1.17 -6.88
N MET A 83 -16.69 0.13 -6.92
CA MET A 83 -17.95 0.11 -6.18
C MET A 83 -17.73 0.16 -4.66
N THR A 84 -16.81 -0.66 -4.14
CA THR A 84 -16.48 -0.69 -2.71
C THR A 84 -15.86 0.64 -2.25
N ASP A 85 -14.92 1.21 -3.03
CA ASP A 85 -14.31 2.51 -2.74
C ASP A 85 -15.37 3.63 -2.70
N HIS A 86 -16.36 3.60 -3.60
CA HIS A 86 -17.47 4.55 -3.59
C HIS A 86 -18.30 4.44 -2.31
N ASP A 87 -18.65 3.23 -1.88
CA ASP A 87 -19.36 3.00 -0.63
C ASP A 87 -18.57 3.50 0.58
N VAL A 88 -17.29 3.14 0.66
CA VAL A 88 -16.42 3.55 1.78
C VAL A 88 -16.17 5.06 1.80
N LEU A 89 -16.02 5.71 0.63
CA LEU A 89 -15.95 7.17 0.52
C LEU A 89 -17.22 7.85 1.02
N SER A 90 -18.38 7.32 0.66
CA SER A 90 -19.66 7.86 1.13
C SER A 90 -19.76 7.80 2.67
N ILE A 91 -19.38 6.67 3.25
CA ILE A 91 -19.35 6.45 4.71
C ILE A 91 -18.36 7.42 5.37
N LEU A 92 -17.14 7.52 4.83
CA LEU A 92 -16.08 8.37 5.38
C LEU A 92 -16.45 9.86 5.31
N LYS A 93 -17.03 10.32 4.18
CA LYS A 93 -17.52 11.70 4.04
C LYS A 93 -18.63 12.01 5.03
N LYS A 94 -19.58 11.12 5.22
CA LYS A 94 -20.63 11.25 6.24
C LYS A 94 -20.04 11.31 7.66
N SER A 95 -19.01 10.49 7.93
CA SER A 95 -18.31 10.47 9.22
C SER A 95 -17.51 11.75 9.51
N MET A 96 -17.13 12.53 8.50
CA MET A 96 -16.46 13.82 8.70
C MET A 96 -17.34 14.87 9.39
N ASP A 97 -18.65 14.79 9.18
CA ASP A 97 -19.64 15.74 9.69
C ASP A 97 -20.39 15.17 10.91
N ASP A 98 -20.09 13.94 11.32
CA ASP A 98 -20.73 13.28 12.45
C ASP A 98 -20.04 13.68 13.77
N ALA A 99 -20.69 14.58 14.53
CA ALA A 99 -20.21 15.04 15.83
C ALA A 99 -20.18 13.95 16.92
N SER A 100 -20.79 12.79 16.70
CA SER A 100 -20.76 11.67 17.63
C SER A 100 -19.47 10.88 17.59
N ILE A 101 -18.67 11.03 16.53
CA ILE A 101 -17.37 10.36 16.38
C ILE A 101 -16.33 11.15 17.17
N ASP A 102 -15.86 10.59 18.30
CA ASP A 102 -14.76 11.16 19.05
C ASP A 102 -13.49 11.21 18.19
N ALA A 103 -12.88 12.37 18.07
CA ALA A 103 -11.67 12.62 17.28
C ALA A 103 -10.46 11.75 17.71
N ASN A 104 -10.44 11.27 18.95
CA ASN A 104 -9.38 10.40 19.48
C ASN A 104 -9.73 8.91 19.36
N SER A 105 -10.96 8.56 18.98
CA SER A 105 -11.33 7.18 18.68
C SER A 105 -10.57 6.68 17.45
N ASP A 106 -10.52 5.38 17.24
CA ASP A 106 -9.88 4.78 16.07
C ASP A 106 -10.53 5.27 14.76
N GLN A 107 -11.86 5.39 14.74
CA GLN A 107 -12.61 5.96 13.62
C GLN A 107 -12.33 7.45 13.43
N GLY A 108 -12.23 8.22 14.52
CA GLY A 108 -11.86 9.64 14.48
C GLY A 108 -10.45 9.85 13.93
N LYS A 109 -9.49 8.98 14.26
CA LYS A 109 -8.15 9.00 13.66
C LYS A 109 -8.18 8.73 12.16
N ALA A 110 -9.04 7.83 11.67
CA ALA A 110 -9.22 7.59 10.24
C ALA A 110 -9.77 8.86 9.53
N VAL A 111 -10.76 9.52 10.13
CA VAL A 111 -11.30 10.79 9.65
C VAL A 111 -10.23 11.91 9.68
N ASN A 112 -9.46 12.02 10.76
CA ASN A 112 -8.39 13.02 10.87
C ASN A 112 -7.31 12.82 9.81
N LEU A 113 -6.90 11.57 9.56
CA LEU A 113 -5.94 11.28 8.50
C LEU A 113 -6.50 11.67 7.13
N TYR A 114 -7.74 11.32 6.84
CA TYR A 114 -8.40 11.68 5.58
C TYR A 114 -8.45 13.20 5.39
N LYS A 115 -8.88 13.95 6.41
CA LYS A 115 -8.90 15.42 6.38
C LYS A 115 -7.52 16.00 6.13
N SER A 116 -6.46 15.48 6.79
CA SER A 116 -5.10 15.99 6.61
C SER A 116 -4.54 15.75 5.20
N ILE A 117 -5.02 14.73 4.48
CA ILE A 117 -4.64 14.47 3.09
C ILE A 117 -5.35 15.45 2.13
N LEU A 118 -6.62 15.76 2.42
CA LEU A 118 -7.43 16.67 1.61
C LEU A 118 -7.08 18.14 1.81
N ASP A 119 -6.36 18.51 2.88
CA ASP A 119 -5.94 19.88 3.17
C ASP A 119 -4.81 20.32 2.21
N LEU A 120 -5.17 20.56 0.95
CA LEU A 120 -4.22 21.02 -0.06
C LEU A 120 -3.69 22.42 0.24
N GLU A 121 -4.52 23.32 0.79
CA GLU A 121 -4.09 24.67 1.15
C GLU A 121 -2.96 24.62 2.20
N GLY A 122 -3.17 23.88 3.29
CA GLY A 122 -2.16 23.69 4.33
C GLY A 122 -0.91 23.01 3.80
N ARG A 123 -1.05 21.95 2.99
CA ARG A 123 0.07 21.24 2.36
C ARG A 123 0.87 22.13 1.41
N ASN A 124 0.21 22.94 0.57
CA ASN A 124 0.86 23.84 -0.36
C ASN A 124 1.60 24.97 0.39
N LYS A 125 1.01 25.49 1.46
CA LYS A 125 1.67 26.50 2.32
C LYS A 125 2.92 25.95 3.02
N GLN A 126 2.92 24.69 3.41
CA GLN A 126 4.05 24.03 4.04
C GLN A 126 5.17 23.69 3.03
N GLY A 127 4.83 23.39 1.78
CA GLY A 127 5.80 23.00 0.74
C GLY A 127 6.69 21.85 1.19
N VAL A 128 8.00 22.03 1.16
CA VAL A 128 9.03 21.07 1.59
C VAL A 128 9.36 21.13 3.08
N ALA A 129 8.91 22.17 3.80
CA ALA A 129 9.30 22.40 5.20
C ALA A 129 9.16 21.19 6.15
N PRO A 130 8.10 20.34 6.03
CA PRO A 130 7.96 19.20 6.94
C PRO A 130 9.07 18.14 6.83
N VAL A 131 9.78 18.06 5.71
CA VAL A 131 10.85 17.06 5.50
C VAL A 131 12.25 17.62 5.78
N LEU A 132 12.44 18.93 5.75
CA LEU A 132 13.75 19.57 5.90
C LEU A 132 14.51 19.13 7.16
N PRO A 133 13.91 19.04 8.36
CA PRO A 133 14.63 18.61 9.57
C PRO A 133 15.23 17.19 9.46
N GLU A 134 14.66 16.34 8.63
CA GLU A 134 15.22 14.98 8.38
C GLU A 134 16.39 15.05 7.41
N LEU A 135 16.32 15.92 6.40
CA LEU A 135 17.42 16.14 5.44
C LEU A 135 18.63 16.78 6.11
N GLU A 136 18.42 17.73 7.03
CA GLU A 136 19.48 18.36 7.82
C GLU A 136 20.26 17.36 8.69
N LYS A 137 19.57 16.36 9.27
CA LYS A 137 20.23 15.28 10.00
C LYS A 137 21.14 14.44 9.10
N ILE A 138 20.75 14.24 7.85
CA ILE A 138 21.58 13.52 6.87
C ILE A 138 22.78 14.39 6.48
N ASP A 139 22.59 15.69 6.31
CA ASP A 139 23.69 16.63 6.01
C ASP A 139 24.73 16.70 7.12
N ALA A 140 24.36 16.47 8.36
CA ALA A 140 25.26 16.44 9.50
C ALA A 140 26.14 15.17 9.57
N ILE A 141 25.86 14.12 8.78
CA ILE A 141 26.64 12.89 8.80
C ILE A 141 28.03 13.12 8.20
N THR A 142 29.09 12.78 8.97
CA THR A 142 30.50 12.93 8.58
C THR A 142 31.29 11.61 8.65
N SER A 143 30.71 10.56 9.25
CA SER A 143 31.36 9.28 9.48
C SER A 143 30.40 8.09 9.33
N ILE A 144 30.95 6.88 9.14
CA ILE A 144 30.17 5.63 9.13
C ILE A 144 29.44 5.40 10.46
N THR A 145 30.05 5.79 11.56
CA THR A 145 29.40 5.70 12.89
C THR A 145 28.16 6.59 12.96
N GLU A 146 28.25 7.84 12.51
CA GLU A 146 27.09 8.75 12.46
C GLU A 146 26.05 8.28 11.47
N LEU A 147 26.46 7.70 10.34
CA LEU A 147 25.57 7.06 9.38
C LEU A 147 24.77 5.93 10.04
N GLN A 148 25.44 5.06 10.81
CA GLN A 148 24.76 4.00 11.57
C GLN A 148 23.79 4.59 12.61
N ASN A 149 24.20 5.60 13.35
CA ASN A 149 23.34 6.27 14.34
C ASN A 149 22.09 6.87 13.68
N TYR A 150 22.26 7.49 12.50
CA TYR A 150 21.12 8.00 11.73
C TYR A 150 20.16 6.87 11.33
N LEU A 151 20.69 5.77 10.78
CA LEU A 151 19.87 4.62 10.36
C LEU A 151 19.07 4.03 11.53
N THR A 152 19.69 3.92 12.70
CA THR A 152 19.06 3.42 13.92
C THR A 152 17.89 4.30 14.37
N GLN A 153 18.08 5.63 14.31
CA GLN A 153 17.04 6.59 14.66
C GLN A 153 15.91 6.70 13.61
N ALA A 154 16.24 6.47 12.35
CA ALA A 154 15.31 6.59 11.24
C ALA A 154 14.45 5.32 11.07
N ALA A 155 14.99 4.12 11.29
CA ALA A 155 14.30 2.86 11.06
C ALA A 155 12.95 2.76 11.79
N PRO A 156 12.82 3.11 13.10
CA PRO A 156 11.53 3.07 13.78
C PRO A 156 10.51 4.07 13.22
N LYS A 157 10.95 5.09 12.51
CA LYS A 157 10.09 6.14 11.93
C LYS A 157 9.77 5.91 10.45
N GLY A 158 9.98 4.70 9.98
CA GLY A 158 9.80 4.34 8.56
C GLY A 158 10.92 4.86 7.66
N GLY A 159 12.06 5.24 8.23
CA GLY A 159 13.26 5.61 7.48
C GLY A 159 13.75 4.44 6.64
N ARG A 160 14.13 4.76 5.41
CA ARG A 160 14.67 3.79 4.46
C ARG A 160 16.19 3.88 4.45
N GLY A 161 16.83 2.74 4.29
CA GLY A 161 18.28 2.65 4.25
C GLY A 161 18.75 1.51 3.37
N PHE A 162 19.97 1.07 3.58
CA PHE A 162 20.63 0.03 2.79
C PHE A 162 20.16 -1.38 3.13
N PHE A 163 19.45 -1.54 4.19
CA PHE A 163 18.80 -2.79 4.62
C PHE A 163 17.50 -2.47 5.33
N SER A 164 16.67 -3.48 5.46
CA SER A 164 15.39 -3.39 6.17
C SER A 164 15.33 -4.46 7.26
N THR A 165 14.65 -4.16 8.35
CA THR A 165 14.45 -5.09 9.46
C THR A 165 12.96 -5.17 9.79
N TYR A 166 12.44 -6.39 9.92
CA TYR A 166 11.07 -6.62 10.37
C TYR A 166 10.96 -7.92 11.16
N VAL A 167 9.91 -8.05 11.95
CA VAL A 167 9.58 -9.29 12.68
C VAL A 167 8.35 -9.92 12.04
N GLY A 168 8.40 -11.22 11.82
CA GLY A 168 7.31 -11.99 11.25
C GLY A 168 7.42 -13.47 11.58
N ALA A 169 6.41 -14.25 11.19
CA ALA A 169 6.41 -15.68 11.41
C ALA A 169 7.61 -16.35 10.71
N ASP A 170 8.22 -17.31 11.40
CA ASP A 170 9.29 -18.12 10.83
C ASP A 170 8.71 -19.05 9.74
N SER A 171 9.35 -19.05 8.57
CA SER A 171 8.93 -19.90 7.44
C SER A 171 9.10 -21.40 7.70
N LYS A 172 9.84 -21.79 8.73
CA LYS A 172 10.05 -23.19 9.15
C LYS A 172 9.29 -23.57 10.41
N ASP A 173 8.88 -22.59 11.22
CA ASP A 173 8.06 -22.76 12.42
C ASP A 173 7.00 -21.67 12.51
N SER A 174 5.83 -21.93 11.98
CA SER A 174 4.71 -20.97 11.90
C SER A 174 4.13 -20.53 13.25
N ASN A 175 4.64 -21.05 14.37
CA ASN A 175 4.25 -20.64 15.72
C ASN A 175 5.20 -19.61 16.34
N LYS A 176 6.34 -19.36 15.69
CA LYS A 176 7.42 -18.52 16.21
C LYS A 176 7.58 -17.27 15.36
N ASN A 177 7.74 -16.12 16.01
CA ASN A 177 8.15 -14.89 15.35
C ASN A 177 9.68 -14.76 15.37
N VAL A 178 10.27 -14.35 14.25
CA VAL A 178 11.71 -14.17 14.08
C VAL A 178 12.02 -12.84 13.40
N VAL A 179 13.25 -12.39 13.54
CA VAL A 179 13.74 -11.18 12.88
C VAL A 179 14.23 -11.50 11.47
N TYR A 180 13.79 -10.74 10.50
CA TYR A 180 14.25 -10.79 9.12
C TYR A 180 15.10 -9.56 8.79
N LEU A 181 16.21 -9.79 8.08
CA LEU A 181 17.05 -8.76 7.48
C LEU A 181 16.93 -8.83 5.94
N GLY A 182 16.38 -7.77 5.36
CA GLY A 182 16.20 -7.62 3.93
C GLY A 182 17.17 -6.61 3.31
N ALA A 183 17.16 -6.53 1.98
CA ALA A 183 17.93 -5.53 1.26
C ALA A 183 17.33 -4.12 1.39
N GLY A 184 18.12 -3.12 1.09
CA GLY A 184 17.72 -1.71 1.05
C GLY A 184 16.73 -1.38 -0.07
N SER A 185 16.14 -0.21 0.03
CA SER A 185 15.24 0.33 -0.99
C SER A 185 16.03 0.78 -2.24
N LEU A 186 15.33 0.90 -3.35
CA LEU A 186 15.80 1.52 -4.58
C LEU A 186 14.77 2.58 -5.00
N GLY A 187 15.17 3.56 -5.77
CA GLY A 187 14.26 4.57 -6.31
C GLY A 187 13.42 4.03 -7.46
N LEU A 188 13.99 3.20 -8.34
CA LEU A 188 13.24 2.43 -9.34
C LEU A 188 12.66 1.14 -8.72
N PRO A 189 11.59 0.56 -9.29
CA PRO A 189 10.80 -0.49 -8.65
C PRO A 189 11.57 -1.76 -8.27
N ASP A 190 12.57 -2.16 -9.05
CA ASP A 190 13.36 -3.37 -8.79
C ASP A 190 14.73 -3.35 -9.48
N ARG A 191 15.53 -4.40 -9.20
CA ARG A 191 16.88 -4.60 -9.73
C ARG A 191 16.96 -4.48 -11.25
N ASP A 192 16.00 -5.05 -11.98
CA ASP A 192 16.08 -5.18 -13.43
C ASP A 192 16.16 -3.82 -14.14
N TYR A 193 15.51 -2.79 -13.59
CA TYR A 193 15.59 -1.42 -14.10
C TYR A 193 17.03 -0.86 -14.13
N TYR A 194 17.91 -1.34 -13.24
CA TYR A 194 19.28 -0.87 -13.12
C TYR A 194 20.27 -1.67 -13.97
N VAL A 195 20.03 -2.99 -14.13
CA VAL A 195 21.04 -3.90 -14.69
C VAL A 195 20.76 -4.36 -16.11
N LYS A 196 19.52 -4.23 -16.60
CA LYS A 196 19.19 -4.57 -17.98
C LYS A 196 19.71 -3.51 -18.95
N ASP A 197 20.19 -3.97 -20.11
CA ASP A 197 20.82 -3.14 -21.13
C ASP A 197 19.96 -2.96 -22.40
N ASP A 198 18.67 -3.31 -22.31
CA ASP A 198 17.69 -3.02 -23.35
C ASP A 198 17.30 -1.53 -23.40
N GLU A 199 16.83 -1.06 -24.56
CA GLU A 199 16.53 0.36 -24.80
C GLU A 199 15.43 0.89 -23.87
N ASP A 200 14.41 0.09 -23.54
CA ASP A 200 13.34 0.48 -22.61
C ASP A 200 13.89 0.74 -21.19
N SER A 201 14.81 -0.13 -20.73
CA SER A 201 15.46 0.04 -19.43
C SER A 201 16.38 1.24 -19.40
N LYS A 202 17.11 1.53 -20.48
CA LYS A 202 17.96 2.72 -20.62
C LYS A 202 17.13 4.00 -20.58
N GLU A 203 16.07 4.08 -21.38
CA GLU A 203 15.15 5.22 -21.41
C GLU A 203 14.54 5.50 -20.03
N LYS A 204 14.13 4.44 -19.29
CA LYS A 204 13.60 4.58 -17.93
C LYS A 204 14.63 5.13 -16.96
N ARG A 205 15.91 4.73 -17.06
CA ARG A 205 16.99 5.29 -16.25
C ARG A 205 17.24 6.77 -16.56
N GLU A 206 17.23 7.17 -17.84
CA GLU A 206 17.37 8.56 -18.23
C GLU A 206 16.22 9.43 -17.67
N LYS A 207 14.98 8.96 -17.82
CA LYS A 207 13.80 9.63 -17.24
C LYS A 207 13.85 9.67 -15.72
N TYR A 208 14.42 8.64 -15.08
CA TYR A 208 14.63 8.62 -13.64
C TYR A 208 15.64 9.69 -13.21
N VAL A 209 16.78 9.79 -13.85
CA VAL A 209 17.78 10.83 -13.55
C VAL A 209 17.16 12.23 -13.71
N ALA A 210 16.41 12.47 -14.77
CA ALA A 210 15.70 13.73 -14.98
C ALA A 210 14.69 14.03 -13.86
N HIS A 211 13.93 13.01 -13.43
CA HIS A 211 13.00 13.13 -12.30
C HIS A 211 13.73 13.44 -10.99
N VAL A 212 14.80 12.72 -10.67
CA VAL A 212 15.60 12.95 -9.45
C VAL A 212 16.17 14.37 -9.47
N SER A 213 16.74 14.83 -10.61
CA SER A 213 17.27 16.19 -10.77
C SER A 213 16.19 17.24 -10.53
N LYS A 214 15.00 17.09 -11.15
CA LYS A 214 13.85 17.99 -10.92
C LYS A 214 13.48 18.04 -9.42
N MET A 215 13.39 16.89 -8.78
CA MET A 215 12.99 16.80 -7.38
C MET A 215 14.02 17.44 -6.44
N LEU A 216 15.32 17.25 -6.66
CA LEU A 216 16.38 17.85 -5.83
C LEU A 216 16.36 19.39 -5.86
N GLN A 217 15.91 20.00 -6.96
CA GLN A 217 15.77 21.46 -7.02
C GLN A 217 14.73 22.00 -6.03
N TYR A 218 13.67 21.26 -5.71
CA TYR A 218 12.69 21.66 -4.69
C TYR A 218 13.29 21.75 -3.27
N ILE A 219 14.41 21.10 -3.02
CA ILE A 219 15.13 21.13 -1.72
C ILE A 219 16.42 21.94 -1.78
N GLY A 220 16.53 22.86 -2.78
CA GLY A 220 17.54 23.91 -2.81
C GLY A 220 18.79 23.62 -3.63
N TYR A 221 18.84 22.50 -4.38
CA TYR A 221 19.96 22.29 -5.31
C TYR A 221 19.82 23.19 -6.54
N THR A 222 20.93 23.74 -7.01
CA THR A 222 20.99 24.38 -8.34
C THR A 222 20.77 23.33 -9.44
N SER A 223 20.45 23.75 -10.66
CA SER A 223 20.23 22.84 -11.79
C SER A 223 21.43 21.91 -12.04
N ASP A 224 22.65 22.47 -11.99
CA ASP A 224 23.89 21.73 -12.26
C ASP A 224 24.22 20.75 -11.13
N GLU A 225 24.09 21.18 -9.87
CA GLU A 225 24.25 20.30 -8.70
C GLU A 225 23.21 19.16 -8.70
N ALA A 226 21.95 19.47 -8.99
CA ALA A 226 20.87 18.50 -9.07
C ALA A 226 21.12 17.45 -10.15
N SER A 227 21.56 17.87 -11.34
CA SER A 227 21.89 16.97 -12.45
C SER A 227 23.06 16.04 -12.11
N THR A 228 24.14 16.60 -11.56
CA THR A 228 25.31 15.82 -11.12
C THR A 228 24.96 14.83 -10.02
N THR A 229 24.22 15.30 -8.99
CA THR A 229 23.80 14.45 -7.86
C THR A 229 22.83 13.37 -8.30
N ALA A 230 21.92 13.64 -9.24
CA ALA A 230 20.99 12.63 -9.77
C ALA A 230 21.73 11.48 -10.48
N ALA A 231 22.76 11.81 -11.28
CA ALA A 231 23.61 10.79 -11.91
C ALA A 231 24.40 9.97 -10.88
N GLN A 232 24.92 10.60 -9.82
CA GLN A 232 25.59 9.93 -8.71
C GLN A 232 24.62 8.99 -7.97
N ILE A 233 23.39 9.42 -7.71
CA ILE A 233 22.37 8.58 -7.07
C ILE A 233 22.05 7.35 -7.91
N LEU A 234 21.83 7.49 -9.22
CA LEU A 234 21.63 6.33 -10.10
C LEU A 234 22.81 5.37 -10.07
N ALA A 235 24.04 5.88 -10.17
CA ALA A 235 25.25 5.06 -10.11
C ALA A 235 25.34 4.31 -8.77
N PHE A 236 25.11 4.99 -7.66
CA PHE A 236 25.12 4.40 -6.33
C PHE A 236 24.02 3.34 -6.16
N GLU A 237 22.77 3.63 -6.54
CA GLU A 237 21.68 2.67 -6.49
C GLU A 237 21.95 1.45 -7.38
N THR A 238 22.65 1.61 -8.48
CA THR A 238 23.09 0.49 -9.33
C THR A 238 24.00 -0.46 -8.54
N THR A 239 24.93 0.06 -7.76
CA THR A 239 25.80 -0.79 -6.91
C THR A 239 25.01 -1.55 -5.85
N LEU A 240 23.91 -0.97 -5.35
CA LEU A 240 22.98 -1.64 -4.43
C LEU A 240 22.08 -2.65 -5.16
N ALA A 241 21.75 -2.40 -6.42
CA ALA A 241 20.82 -3.24 -7.19
C ALA A 241 21.49 -4.54 -7.68
N GLU A 242 22.73 -4.46 -8.17
CA GLU A 242 23.46 -5.59 -8.77
C GLU A 242 23.46 -6.88 -7.93
N PRO A 243 23.76 -6.85 -6.62
CA PRO A 243 23.78 -8.05 -5.79
C PRO A 243 22.41 -8.55 -5.37
N LYS A 244 21.30 -7.80 -5.61
CA LYS A 244 19.95 -8.22 -5.25
C LYS A 244 19.48 -9.40 -6.09
N MET A 245 18.57 -10.19 -5.55
CA MET A 245 17.80 -11.17 -6.31
C MET A 245 16.94 -10.50 -7.37
N ASP A 246 16.78 -11.14 -8.51
CA ASP A 246 15.77 -10.76 -9.48
C ASP A 246 14.34 -11.09 -9.02
N LYS A 247 13.34 -10.73 -9.84
CA LYS A 247 11.91 -10.95 -9.53
C LYS A 247 11.55 -12.42 -9.36
N VAL A 248 12.17 -13.33 -10.12
CA VAL A 248 11.87 -14.76 -10.09
C VAL A 248 12.53 -15.38 -8.86
N GLU A 249 13.81 -15.10 -8.64
CA GLU A 249 14.54 -15.58 -7.48
C GLU A 249 13.91 -15.12 -6.16
N SER A 250 13.44 -13.88 -6.10
CA SER A 250 12.81 -13.30 -4.90
C SER A 250 11.51 -13.99 -4.49
N ARG A 251 10.90 -14.80 -5.37
CA ARG A 251 9.71 -15.62 -5.07
C ARG A 251 10.05 -16.98 -4.47
N ASP A 252 11.29 -17.46 -4.59
CA ASP A 252 11.70 -18.73 -3.98
C ASP A 252 11.93 -18.54 -2.48
N ALA A 253 10.99 -19.04 -1.66
CA ALA A 253 11.07 -18.95 -0.21
C ALA A 253 12.33 -19.61 0.36
N ARG A 254 12.88 -20.65 -0.29
CA ARG A 254 14.12 -21.34 0.15
C ARG A 254 15.34 -20.45 0.00
N LYS A 255 15.43 -19.67 -1.09
CA LYS A 255 16.51 -18.71 -1.30
C LYS A 255 16.46 -17.55 -0.30
N ARG A 256 15.28 -17.23 0.20
CA ARG A 256 15.03 -16.14 1.15
C ARG A 256 15.21 -16.56 2.61
N TYR A 257 15.39 -17.82 2.91
CA TYR A 257 15.48 -18.33 4.26
C TYR A 257 16.91 -18.73 4.60
N ASN A 258 17.70 -17.80 5.14
CA ASN A 258 19.09 -18.00 5.53
C ASN A 258 19.28 -17.62 7.01
N PRO A 259 19.05 -18.55 7.94
CA PRO A 259 19.34 -18.32 9.36
C PRO A 259 20.82 -18.01 9.56
N THR A 260 21.10 -16.86 10.15
CA THR A 260 22.46 -16.35 10.31
C THR A 260 22.66 -15.89 11.74
N ALA A 261 23.67 -16.40 12.44
CA ALA A 261 24.02 -15.88 13.75
C ALA A 261 24.44 -14.40 13.65
N VAL A 262 24.05 -13.59 14.64
CA VAL A 262 24.44 -12.16 14.65
C VAL A 262 25.96 -11.99 14.65
N SER A 263 26.72 -12.92 15.27
CA SER A 263 28.17 -12.97 15.21
C SER A 263 28.73 -13.21 13.81
N ASP A 264 28.05 -14.01 12.99
CA ASP A 264 28.45 -14.27 11.61
C ASP A 264 28.01 -13.12 10.68
N LEU A 265 26.84 -12.53 10.93
CA LEU A 265 26.44 -11.29 10.27
C LEU A 265 27.45 -10.16 10.53
N GLN A 266 28.00 -10.05 11.76
CA GLN A 266 29.03 -9.10 12.11
C GLN A 266 30.34 -9.34 11.32
N LYS A 267 30.70 -10.59 11.05
CA LYS A 267 31.85 -10.90 10.18
C LYS A 267 31.59 -10.59 8.71
N MET A 268 30.33 -10.77 8.24
CA MET A 268 29.95 -10.46 6.85
C MET A 268 29.98 -8.96 6.57
N VAL A 269 29.49 -8.15 7.51
CA VAL A 269 29.38 -6.69 7.35
C VAL A 269 29.97 -6.02 8.60
N PRO A 270 31.29 -6.01 8.77
CA PRO A 270 31.96 -5.42 9.93
C PRO A 270 31.80 -3.90 10.03
N SER A 271 31.46 -3.21 8.94
CA SER A 271 31.21 -1.76 8.94
C SER A 271 29.98 -1.34 9.75
N ILE A 272 29.09 -2.26 10.09
CA ILE A 272 27.89 -2.01 10.92
C ILE A 272 28.04 -2.77 12.25
N ASN A 273 27.81 -2.09 13.36
CA ASN A 273 27.69 -2.76 14.66
C ASN A 273 26.26 -3.31 14.82
N TRP A 274 26.07 -4.57 14.43
CA TRP A 274 24.75 -5.20 14.39
C TRP A 274 24.12 -5.34 15.77
N LYS A 275 24.89 -5.65 16.79
CA LYS A 275 24.40 -5.77 18.16
C LYS A 275 23.83 -4.44 18.67
N THR A 276 24.57 -3.36 18.45
CA THR A 276 24.10 -2.00 18.78
C THR A 276 22.87 -1.64 17.97
N TYR A 277 22.91 -1.85 16.63
CA TYR A 277 21.80 -1.55 15.76
C TYR A 277 20.48 -2.23 16.23
N PHE A 278 20.50 -3.57 16.41
CA PHE A 278 19.32 -4.30 16.84
C PHE A 278 18.82 -3.83 18.22
N SER A 279 19.73 -3.65 19.17
CA SER A 279 19.37 -3.20 20.52
C SER A 279 18.67 -1.83 20.51
N GLU A 280 19.18 -0.89 19.74
CA GLU A 280 18.67 0.48 19.69
C GLU A 280 17.33 0.60 18.96
N ILE A 281 17.06 -0.27 17.97
CA ILE A 281 15.73 -0.35 17.34
C ILE A 281 14.72 -1.15 18.16
N GLY A 282 15.06 -1.57 19.38
CA GLY A 282 14.16 -2.26 20.31
C GLY A 282 14.25 -3.79 20.28
N ILE A 283 15.13 -4.38 19.46
CA ILE A 283 15.35 -5.83 19.39
C ILE A 283 16.48 -6.23 20.34
N LYS A 284 16.11 -6.60 21.55
CA LYS A 284 17.07 -7.02 22.58
C LYS A 284 17.29 -8.55 22.52
N GLN A 285 18.51 -9.00 22.83
CA GLN A 285 18.87 -10.44 22.93
C GLN A 285 18.57 -11.24 21.65
N LEU A 286 19.12 -10.78 20.52
CA LEU A 286 19.00 -11.47 19.25
C LEU A 286 20.25 -12.30 18.95
N ASP A 287 20.09 -13.63 18.86
CA ASP A 287 21.19 -14.55 18.52
C ASP A 287 21.24 -14.84 17.00
N THR A 288 20.07 -14.93 16.38
CA THR A 288 19.92 -15.32 14.97
C THR A 288 18.93 -14.42 14.25
N VAL A 289 19.27 -14.05 13.02
CA VAL A 289 18.43 -13.31 12.09
C VAL A 289 18.25 -14.10 10.80
N ILE A 290 17.09 -14.03 10.17
CA ILE A 290 16.88 -14.61 8.84
C ILE A 290 17.30 -13.58 7.79
N VAL A 291 18.41 -13.84 7.10
CA VAL A 291 18.87 -12.98 6.01
C VAL A 291 18.12 -13.33 4.72
N SER A 292 17.28 -12.40 4.24
CA SER A 292 16.43 -12.65 3.07
C SER A 292 17.17 -12.56 1.75
N GLN A 293 18.28 -11.82 1.68
CA GLN A 293 19.09 -11.66 0.48
C GLN A 293 20.58 -11.80 0.81
N LEU A 294 21.04 -13.05 0.93
CA LEU A 294 22.37 -13.38 1.43
C LEU A 294 23.50 -12.78 0.58
N LYS A 295 23.38 -12.84 -0.76
CA LYS A 295 24.37 -12.24 -1.67
C LYS A 295 24.49 -10.75 -1.46
N TYR A 296 23.35 -10.04 -1.42
CA TYR A 296 23.30 -8.61 -1.14
C TYR A 296 23.99 -8.26 0.19
N THR A 297 23.66 -9.01 1.25
CA THR A 297 24.23 -8.77 2.58
C THR A 297 25.74 -8.96 2.59
N LYS A 298 26.26 -9.97 1.89
CA LYS A 298 27.72 -10.19 1.77
C LYS A 298 28.43 -9.05 1.03
N GLU A 299 27.81 -8.53 -0.04
CA GLU A 299 28.39 -7.44 -0.83
C GLU A 299 28.27 -6.07 -0.14
N LEU A 300 27.38 -5.94 0.83
CA LEU A 300 27.12 -4.65 1.48
C LEU A 300 28.38 -4.05 2.11
N ASN A 301 29.25 -4.86 2.69
CA ASN A 301 30.52 -4.37 3.25
C ASN A 301 31.48 -3.83 2.17
N THR A 302 31.55 -4.50 1.02
CA THR A 302 32.32 -4.03 -0.13
C THR A 302 31.80 -2.68 -0.63
N ILE A 303 30.47 -2.53 -0.66
CA ILE A 303 29.81 -1.28 -1.05
C ILE A 303 30.15 -0.17 -0.05
N PHE A 304 30.15 -0.45 1.26
CA PHE A 304 30.59 0.49 2.29
C PHE A 304 32.02 0.97 2.11
N GLN A 305 32.92 0.09 1.72
CA GLN A 305 34.35 0.42 1.55
C GLN A 305 34.64 1.19 0.26
N LYS A 306 33.88 0.95 -0.81
CA LYS A 306 34.10 1.55 -2.13
C LYS A 306 33.50 2.95 -2.29
N ASN A 307 32.45 3.28 -1.53
CA ASN A 307 31.74 4.55 -1.65
C ASN A 307 32.09 5.49 -0.49
N ASN A 308 32.11 6.77 -0.78
CA ASN A 308 32.39 7.80 0.21
C ASN A 308 31.11 8.24 0.95
N ILE A 309 31.27 9.01 2.02
CA ILE A 309 30.13 9.53 2.81
C ILE A 309 29.18 10.40 1.99
N ALA A 310 29.68 11.14 1.00
CA ALA A 310 28.85 11.98 0.15
C ALA A 310 27.86 11.16 -0.68
N ASP A 311 28.27 10.01 -1.21
CA ASP A 311 27.40 9.10 -1.99
C ASP A 311 26.26 8.56 -1.09
N TRP A 312 26.59 8.16 0.13
CA TRP A 312 25.58 7.72 1.11
C TRP A 312 24.60 8.81 1.47
N LYS A 313 25.08 10.04 1.69
CA LYS A 313 24.24 11.19 2.00
C LYS A 313 23.30 11.52 0.85
N ALA A 314 23.81 11.57 -0.37
CA ALA A 314 23.01 11.83 -1.57
C ALA A 314 21.89 10.78 -1.72
N TYR A 315 22.22 9.50 -1.60
CA TYR A 315 21.23 8.42 -1.64
C TYR A 315 20.19 8.52 -0.53
N LEU A 316 20.60 8.78 0.72
CA LEU A 316 19.66 8.89 1.84
C LEU A 316 18.75 10.11 1.70
N LYS A 317 19.29 11.26 1.32
CA LYS A 317 18.49 12.47 1.07
C LYS A 317 17.43 12.21 0.00
N TRP A 318 17.84 11.61 -1.11
CA TRP A 318 16.91 11.22 -2.16
C TRP A 318 15.85 10.24 -1.64
N THR A 319 16.26 9.18 -0.99
CA THR A 319 15.33 8.15 -0.49
C THR A 319 14.30 8.72 0.48
N VAL A 320 14.72 9.61 1.38
CA VAL A 320 13.83 10.29 2.34
C VAL A 320 12.89 11.25 1.61
N PHE A 321 13.42 12.11 0.75
CA PHE A 321 12.62 13.11 0.04
C PHE A 321 11.63 12.46 -0.93
N ASN A 322 12.06 11.48 -1.70
CA ASN A 322 11.21 10.70 -2.60
C ASN A 322 10.04 10.03 -1.85
N SER A 323 10.33 9.45 -0.69
CA SER A 323 9.27 8.83 0.14
C SER A 323 8.30 9.85 0.76
N ALA A 324 8.71 11.09 0.88
CA ALA A 324 7.90 12.18 1.43
C ALA A 324 7.05 12.88 0.36
N ALA A 325 7.50 12.93 -0.90
CA ALA A 325 6.96 13.76 -1.98
C ALA A 325 5.43 13.72 -2.09
N GLY A 326 4.83 12.54 -2.13
CA GLY A 326 3.37 12.36 -2.19
C GLY A 326 2.61 12.78 -0.92
N LYS A 327 3.31 13.26 0.12
CA LYS A 327 2.72 13.69 1.41
C LYS A 327 2.95 15.18 1.69
N LEU A 328 3.62 15.86 0.77
CA LEU A 328 3.95 17.29 0.83
C LEU A 328 2.98 18.10 -0.04
N SER A 329 3.44 19.17 -0.70
CA SER A 329 2.57 19.99 -1.56
C SER A 329 1.98 19.22 -2.74
N GLU A 330 0.91 19.75 -3.32
CA GLU A 330 0.27 19.20 -4.52
C GLU A 330 1.24 19.12 -5.70
N GLU A 331 2.11 20.11 -5.85
CA GLU A 331 3.14 20.14 -6.91
C GLU A 331 4.11 18.96 -6.77
N LEU A 332 4.56 18.66 -5.56
CA LEU A 332 5.45 17.52 -5.27
C LEU A 332 4.74 16.18 -5.46
N GLU A 333 3.49 16.07 -5.00
CA GLU A 333 2.65 14.88 -5.24
C GLU A 333 2.45 14.65 -6.74
N LYS A 334 2.22 15.71 -7.52
CA LYS A 334 2.07 15.62 -8.97
C LYS A 334 3.37 15.22 -9.66
N ALA A 335 4.51 15.79 -9.25
CA ALA A 335 5.82 15.42 -9.79
C ALA A 335 6.17 13.94 -9.53
N ASP A 336 5.89 13.45 -8.34
CA ASP A 336 6.02 12.02 -8.00
C ASP A 336 5.13 11.14 -8.88
N TRP A 337 3.85 11.50 -9.04
CA TRP A 337 2.90 10.78 -9.88
C TRP A 337 3.30 10.79 -11.36
N GLU A 338 3.77 11.91 -11.90
CA GLU A 338 4.22 12.04 -13.31
C GLU A 338 5.32 11.02 -13.64
N PHE A 339 6.21 10.75 -12.69
CA PHE A 339 7.24 9.75 -12.92
C PHE A 339 6.75 8.34 -12.62
N TYR A 340 6.32 8.06 -11.38
CA TYR A 340 6.05 6.69 -10.95
C TYR A 340 4.75 6.08 -11.51
N SER A 341 3.75 6.89 -11.80
CA SER A 341 2.47 6.40 -12.32
C SER A 341 2.31 6.63 -13.82
N LYS A 342 2.59 7.84 -14.31
CA LYS A 342 2.47 8.15 -15.74
C LYS A 342 3.62 7.53 -16.55
N THR A 343 4.85 7.89 -16.23
CA THR A 343 6.03 7.47 -17.01
C THR A 343 6.34 5.99 -16.88
N LEU A 344 6.38 5.45 -15.66
CA LEU A 344 6.75 4.04 -15.45
C LEU A 344 5.59 3.04 -15.66
N ARG A 345 4.34 3.44 -15.43
CA ARG A 345 3.19 2.52 -15.46
C ARG A 345 2.17 2.83 -16.55
N GLY A 346 2.27 3.98 -17.22
CA GLY A 346 1.41 4.34 -18.34
C GLY A 346 0.04 4.90 -17.95
N ALA A 347 -0.18 5.34 -16.71
CA ALA A 347 -1.41 6.05 -16.33
C ALA A 347 -1.49 7.38 -17.08
N LYS A 348 -2.66 7.72 -17.63
CA LYS A 348 -2.84 8.97 -18.39
C LYS A 348 -3.26 10.10 -17.47
N GLU A 349 -4.11 9.82 -16.47
CA GLU A 349 -4.64 10.77 -15.51
C GLU A 349 -4.40 10.32 -14.07
N GLN A 350 -4.31 11.29 -13.17
CA GLN A 350 -4.23 11.01 -11.73
C GLN A 350 -5.64 10.75 -11.19
N ARG A 351 -5.78 9.70 -10.37
CA ARG A 351 -7.06 9.43 -9.70
C ARG A 351 -7.53 10.63 -8.89
N PRO A 352 -8.85 10.81 -8.71
CA PRO A 352 -9.42 11.83 -7.84
C PRO A 352 -8.74 11.85 -6.46
N GLN A 353 -8.58 13.05 -5.89
CA GLN A 353 -7.87 13.23 -4.62
C GLN A 353 -8.50 12.45 -3.47
N ASP A 354 -9.82 12.42 -3.40
CA ASP A 354 -10.56 11.68 -2.38
C ASP A 354 -10.33 10.15 -2.48
N GLU A 355 -10.23 9.59 -3.67
CA GLU A 355 -9.86 8.17 -3.86
C GLU A 355 -8.40 7.89 -3.44
N ARG A 356 -7.48 8.82 -3.70
CA ARG A 356 -6.08 8.70 -3.25
C ARG A 356 -5.98 8.78 -1.73
N ALA A 357 -6.73 9.71 -1.12
CA ALA A 357 -6.84 9.84 0.33
C ALA A 357 -7.43 8.58 0.96
N LEU A 358 -8.55 8.06 0.42
CA LEU A 358 -9.14 6.80 0.86
C LEU A 358 -8.14 5.65 0.81
N SER A 359 -7.41 5.51 -0.30
CA SER A 359 -6.38 4.45 -0.44
C SER A 359 -5.32 4.51 0.67
N THR A 360 -4.95 5.72 1.10
CA THR A 360 -3.99 5.92 2.18
C THR A 360 -4.59 5.58 3.54
N VAL A 361 -5.83 5.99 3.82
CA VAL A 361 -6.55 5.65 5.06
C VAL A 361 -6.75 4.14 5.16
N ASN A 362 -7.18 3.48 4.09
CA ASN A 362 -7.35 2.02 4.03
C ASN A 362 -6.05 1.28 4.37
N ARG A 363 -4.92 1.73 3.87
CA ARG A 363 -3.61 1.11 4.14
C ARG A 363 -3.12 1.35 5.56
N THR A 364 -3.45 2.48 6.17
CA THR A 364 -2.92 2.92 7.47
C THR A 364 -3.82 2.52 8.63
N LEU A 365 -5.13 2.71 8.48
CA LEU A 365 -6.18 2.54 9.49
C LEU A 365 -7.32 1.66 8.96
N GLY A 366 -6.96 0.63 8.16
CA GLY A 366 -7.93 -0.18 7.43
C GLY A 366 -9.01 -0.82 8.30
N GLU A 367 -8.66 -1.33 9.50
CA GLU A 367 -9.65 -1.91 10.39
C GLU A 367 -10.52 -0.85 11.10
N ALA A 368 -9.96 0.31 11.44
CA ALA A 368 -10.75 1.41 11.99
C ALA A 368 -11.82 1.91 10.99
N LEU A 369 -11.44 2.07 9.72
CA LEU A 369 -12.36 2.37 8.64
C LEU A 369 -13.30 1.19 8.35
N GLY A 370 -12.80 -0.04 8.50
CA GLY A 370 -13.56 -1.29 8.37
C GLY A 370 -14.72 -1.41 9.34
N GLN A 371 -14.57 -0.91 10.57
CA GLN A 371 -15.66 -0.86 11.54
C GLN A 371 -16.83 -0.02 11.03
N LEU A 372 -16.55 1.16 10.46
CA LEU A 372 -17.57 2.01 9.85
C LEU A 372 -18.24 1.32 8.65
N TYR A 373 -17.44 0.70 7.80
CA TYR A 373 -17.95 -0.04 6.64
C TYR A 373 -18.86 -1.21 7.04
N VAL A 374 -18.41 -2.03 7.98
CA VAL A 374 -19.16 -3.21 8.45
C VAL A 374 -20.49 -2.82 9.08
N SER A 375 -20.53 -1.73 9.87
CA SER A 375 -21.77 -1.27 10.50
C SER A 375 -22.88 -0.92 9.50
N GLU A 376 -22.52 -0.47 8.29
CA GLU A 376 -23.51 -0.09 7.26
C GLU A 376 -23.71 -1.16 6.16
N LYS A 377 -22.67 -1.93 5.82
CA LYS A 377 -22.68 -2.77 4.61
C LYS A 377 -22.60 -4.27 4.86
N PHE A 378 -22.18 -4.72 6.04
CA PHE A 378 -22.00 -6.16 6.29
C PHE A 378 -22.59 -6.58 7.65
N PRO A 379 -23.91 -6.76 7.73
CA PRO A 379 -24.59 -7.09 8.99
C PRO A 379 -24.17 -8.49 9.51
N PRO A 380 -24.30 -8.75 10.85
CA PRO A 380 -23.93 -10.03 11.47
C PRO A 380 -24.56 -11.25 10.79
N ALA A 381 -25.80 -11.15 10.35
CA ALA A 381 -26.50 -12.24 9.64
C ALA A 381 -25.79 -12.65 8.32
N ALA A 382 -25.16 -11.70 7.62
CA ALA A 382 -24.38 -11.99 6.43
C ALA A 382 -23.08 -12.73 6.76
N LYS A 383 -22.41 -12.34 7.88
CA LYS A 383 -21.23 -13.06 8.41
C LYS A 383 -21.59 -14.50 8.78
N GLU A 384 -22.66 -14.71 9.50
CA GLU A 384 -23.13 -16.04 9.92
C GLU A 384 -23.44 -16.93 8.70
N LYS A 385 -24.15 -16.39 7.70
CA LYS A 385 -24.45 -17.12 6.45
C LYS A 385 -23.18 -17.53 5.71
N ALA A 386 -22.22 -16.64 5.61
CA ALA A 386 -20.93 -16.91 4.96
C ALA A 386 -20.12 -17.95 5.76
N GLN A 387 -20.07 -17.85 7.08
CA GLN A 387 -19.43 -18.85 7.95
C GLN A 387 -20.03 -20.24 7.76
N LYS A 388 -21.37 -20.35 7.72
CA LYS A 388 -22.06 -21.63 7.48
C LYS A 388 -21.73 -22.19 6.09
N MET A 389 -21.68 -21.34 5.06
CA MET A 389 -21.28 -21.76 3.72
C MET A 389 -19.86 -22.34 3.70
N ILE A 390 -18.90 -21.66 4.33
CA ILE A 390 -17.51 -22.14 4.40
C ILE A 390 -17.39 -23.42 5.22
N ALA A 391 -18.12 -23.55 6.33
CA ALA A 391 -18.17 -24.80 7.10
C ALA A 391 -18.64 -25.98 6.23
N ASN A 392 -19.69 -25.79 5.43
CA ASN A 392 -20.17 -26.80 4.49
C ASN A 392 -19.13 -27.13 3.40
N VAL A 393 -18.37 -26.13 2.92
CA VAL A 393 -17.27 -26.37 1.98
C VAL A 393 -16.16 -27.22 2.59
N LEU A 394 -15.74 -26.91 3.83
CA LEU A 394 -14.73 -27.69 4.52
C LEU A 394 -15.18 -29.13 4.77
N GLN A 395 -16.44 -29.34 5.14
CA GLN A 395 -17.02 -30.67 5.30
C GLN A 395 -17.03 -31.45 3.97
N ALA A 396 -17.38 -30.79 2.87
CA ALA A 396 -17.33 -31.39 1.54
C ALA A 396 -15.89 -31.75 1.13
N PHE A 397 -14.89 -30.95 1.51
CA PHE A 397 -13.47 -31.25 1.30
C PHE A 397 -13.04 -32.51 2.04
N GLU A 398 -13.40 -32.64 3.35
CA GLU A 398 -13.09 -33.83 4.15
C GLU A 398 -13.67 -35.08 3.49
N TYR A 399 -14.96 -35.07 3.15
CA TYR A 399 -15.62 -36.17 2.45
C TYR A 399 -14.93 -36.54 1.12
N ARG A 400 -14.53 -35.55 0.31
CA ARG A 400 -13.85 -35.82 -0.97
C ARG A 400 -12.46 -36.39 -0.76
N ILE A 401 -11.66 -35.89 0.18
CA ILE A 401 -10.33 -36.43 0.51
C ILE A 401 -10.43 -37.91 0.86
N GLU A 402 -11.40 -38.29 1.68
CA GLU A 402 -11.62 -39.68 2.07
C GLU A 402 -11.95 -40.60 0.89
N LYS A 403 -12.62 -40.09 -0.14
CA LYS A 403 -13.05 -40.86 -1.33
C LYS A 403 -12.03 -40.88 -2.47
N LEU A 404 -10.92 -40.13 -2.40
CA LEU A 404 -9.90 -40.12 -3.45
C LEU A 404 -9.24 -41.49 -3.62
N SER A 405 -9.30 -42.07 -4.82
CA SER A 405 -8.74 -43.38 -5.12
C SER A 405 -7.22 -43.37 -5.32
N TRP A 406 -6.66 -42.23 -5.75
CA TRP A 406 -5.23 -42.06 -6.06
C TRP A 406 -4.36 -41.73 -4.83
N MET A 407 -4.97 -41.39 -3.69
CA MET A 407 -4.26 -40.99 -2.48
C MET A 407 -4.19 -42.17 -1.51
N SER A 408 -3.00 -42.46 -0.95
CA SER A 408 -2.81 -43.53 0.07
C SER A 408 -3.57 -43.20 1.34
N ALA A 409 -3.87 -44.23 2.16
CA ALA A 409 -4.55 -44.04 3.43
C ALA A 409 -3.81 -43.09 4.38
N ASP A 410 -2.48 -43.24 4.50
CA ASP A 410 -1.67 -42.35 5.35
C ASP A 410 -1.66 -40.89 4.84
N THR A 411 -1.62 -40.70 3.52
CA THR A 411 -1.69 -39.34 2.94
C THR A 411 -3.05 -38.71 3.18
N LYS A 412 -4.15 -39.48 3.10
CA LYS A 412 -5.50 -39.00 3.44
C LYS A 412 -5.60 -38.53 4.88
N LEU A 413 -5.04 -39.29 5.84
CA LEU A 413 -5.00 -38.89 7.26
C LEU A 413 -4.28 -37.55 7.42
N LYS A 414 -3.11 -37.36 6.76
CA LYS A 414 -2.38 -36.11 6.81
C LYS A 414 -3.11 -34.96 6.12
N ALA A 415 -3.82 -35.22 5.04
CA ALA A 415 -4.63 -34.21 4.35
C ALA A 415 -5.82 -33.75 5.21
N VAL A 416 -6.50 -34.67 5.90
CA VAL A 416 -7.58 -34.34 6.84
C VAL A 416 -7.05 -33.60 8.07
N GLU A 417 -5.91 -34.02 8.63
CA GLU A 417 -5.23 -33.29 9.70
C GLU A 417 -4.95 -31.82 9.30
N LYS A 418 -4.40 -31.61 8.11
CA LYS A 418 -4.16 -30.28 7.56
C LYS A 418 -5.45 -29.49 7.37
N LEU A 419 -6.52 -30.10 6.85
CA LEU A 419 -7.82 -29.47 6.68
C LEU A 419 -8.39 -28.98 8.03
N LYS A 420 -8.30 -29.82 9.08
CA LYS A 420 -8.77 -29.47 10.44
C LYS A 420 -7.96 -28.37 11.10
N ALA A 421 -6.70 -28.21 10.71
CA ALA A 421 -5.84 -27.14 11.19
C ALA A 421 -6.07 -25.80 10.48
N THR A 422 -6.97 -25.73 9.48
CA THR A 422 -7.26 -24.50 8.72
C THR A 422 -8.00 -23.48 9.59
N THR A 423 -7.43 -22.28 9.77
CA THR A 423 -8.09 -21.16 10.42
C THR A 423 -8.96 -20.42 9.42
N VAL A 424 -10.23 -20.25 9.72
CA VAL A 424 -11.22 -19.57 8.86
C VAL A 424 -11.41 -18.14 9.34
N LYS A 425 -11.29 -17.16 8.42
CA LYS A 425 -11.50 -15.73 8.69
C LYS A 425 -12.51 -15.18 7.68
N ILE A 426 -13.70 -14.80 8.16
CA ILE A 426 -14.83 -14.41 7.31
C ILE A 426 -15.35 -13.04 7.70
N GLY A 427 -15.45 -12.15 6.70
CA GLY A 427 -16.07 -10.83 6.81
C GLY A 427 -15.22 -9.82 7.59
N TYR A 428 -15.15 -9.98 8.91
CA TYR A 428 -14.42 -9.06 9.78
C TYR A 428 -13.97 -9.77 11.06
N PRO A 429 -12.90 -9.23 11.75
CA PRO A 429 -12.39 -9.82 12.99
C PRO A 429 -13.41 -9.75 14.13
N ASP A 430 -13.31 -10.67 15.09
CA ASP A 430 -14.09 -10.62 16.32
C ASP A 430 -13.47 -9.60 17.30
N GLU A 431 -12.16 -9.45 17.27
CA GLU A 431 -11.40 -8.44 18.02
C GLU A 431 -10.71 -7.50 17.01
N TRP A 432 -11.05 -6.23 17.06
CA TRP A 432 -10.48 -5.20 16.18
C TRP A 432 -9.10 -4.78 16.65
N LYS A 433 -8.26 -4.38 15.71
CA LYS A 433 -6.94 -3.85 16.00
C LYS A 433 -7.04 -2.57 16.83
N ASP A 434 -6.30 -2.52 17.93
CA ASP A 434 -6.20 -1.36 18.81
C ASP A 434 -5.22 -0.33 18.22
N TYR A 435 -5.73 0.85 17.87
CA TYR A 435 -4.94 2.01 17.42
C TYR A 435 -4.80 3.08 18.51
N SER A 436 -5.15 2.82 19.79
CA SER A 436 -5.14 3.81 20.86
C SER A 436 -3.80 4.54 20.98
N ALA A 437 -2.68 3.81 20.88
CA ALA A 437 -1.33 4.38 20.93
C ALA A 437 -0.88 5.10 19.64
N LEU A 438 -1.68 5.06 18.57
CA LEU A 438 -1.35 5.75 17.32
C LEU A 438 -1.74 7.23 17.41
N ASN A 439 -0.75 8.11 17.28
CA ASN A 439 -0.97 9.56 17.30
C ASN A 439 -1.27 10.11 15.90
N ILE A 440 -2.54 10.15 15.54
CA ILE A 440 -3.06 10.83 14.34
C ILE A 440 -4.08 11.87 14.79
N THR A 441 -3.78 13.15 14.55
CA THR A 441 -4.61 14.28 14.94
C THR A 441 -4.80 15.25 13.77
N LYS A 442 -5.78 16.14 13.89
CA LYS A 442 -6.03 17.20 12.90
C LYS A 442 -4.99 18.32 12.91
N GLU A 443 -4.26 18.46 14.04
CA GLU A 443 -3.21 19.48 14.21
C GLU A 443 -1.90 19.07 13.52
N ASN A 444 -1.70 17.77 13.33
CA ASN A 444 -0.53 17.25 12.63
C ASN A 444 -0.65 17.48 11.13
N THR A 445 0.48 17.76 10.47
CA THR A 445 0.55 17.72 9.01
C THR A 445 0.29 16.29 8.50
N TYR A 446 -0.13 16.15 7.24
CA TYR A 446 -0.24 14.83 6.62
C TYR A 446 1.08 14.04 6.72
N TYR A 447 2.21 14.69 6.44
CA TYR A 447 3.54 14.06 6.58
C TYR A 447 3.80 13.57 8.01
N GLN A 448 3.50 14.39 9.04
CA GLN A 448 3.70 14.00 10.43
C GLN A 448 2.79 12.85 10.85
N ASN A 449 1.51 12.87 10.45
CA ASN A 449 0.58 11.76 10.69
C ASN A 449 1.12 10.44 10.11
N MET A 450 1.69 10.47 8.90
CA MET A 450 2.28 9.28 8.27
C MET A 450 3.58 8.83 8.95
N LYS A 451 4.38 9.75 9.47
CA LYS A 451 5.56 9.40 10.29
C LYS A 451 5.16 8.70 11.59
N ASN A 452 4.12 9.22 12.25
CA ASN A 452 3.58 8.61 13.48
C ASN A 452 2.99 7.23 13.19
N ALA A 453 2.28 7.06 12.07
CA ALA A 453 1.77 5.75 11.64
C ALA A 453 2.89 4.74 11.37
N SER A 454 3.97 5.19 10.74
CA SER A 454 5.15 4.34 10.49
C SER A 454 5.81 3.90 11.80
N ALA A 455 5.97 4.83 12.76
CA ALA A 455 6.57 4.52 14.05
C ALA A 455 5.70 3.54 14.86
N TRP A 456 4.40 3.76 14.90
CA TRP A 456 3.46 2.86 15.55
C TRP A 456 3.48 1.45 14.92
N SER A 457 3.44 1.37 13.59
CA SER A 457 3.48 0.08 12.86
C SER A 457 4.80 -0.67 13.12
N PHE A 458 5.92 0.03 13.13
CA PHE A 458 7.22 -0.54 13.45
C PHE A 458 7.22 -1.13 14.88
N GLN A 459 6.76 -0.36 15.87
CA GLN A 459 6.69 -0.82 17.25
C GLN A 459 5.80 -2.06 17.40
N LYS A 460 4.61 -2.07 16.78
CA LYS A 460 3.71 -3.24 16.76
C LYS A 460 4.39 -4.48 16.15
N THR A 461 5.26 -4.27 15.16
CA THR A 461 6.05 -5.36 14.55
C THR A 461 7.10 -5.89 15.53
N ILE A 462 7.83 -5.00 16.21
CA ILE A 462 8.82 -5.39 17.23
C ILE A 462 8.16 -6.10 18.42
N ASP A 463 7.00 -5.65 18.85
CA ASP A 463 6.24 -6.23 19.97
C ASP A 463 5.80 -7.70 19.76
N LYS A 464 5.87 -8.18 18.51
CA LYS A 464 5.63 -9.61 18.20
C LYS A 464 6.80 -10.51 18.56
N LEU A 465 8.00 -9.96 18.62
CA LEU A 465 9.20 -10.75 18.93
C LEU A 465 9.07 -11.39 20.33
N ASN A 466 9.52 -12.64 20.44
CA ASN A 466 9.39 -13.45 21.68
C ASN A 466 7.95 -13.78 22.12
N LYS A 467 6.96 -13.51 21.25
CA LYS A 467 5.58 -13.99 21.44
C LYS A 467 5.27 -15.07 20.41
N PRO A 468 4.34 -15.99 20.70
CA PRO A 468 3.79 -16.88 19.67
C PRO A 468 3.17 -16.07 18.53
N VAL A 469 3.12 -16.66 17.34
CA VAL A 469 2.40 -16.06 16.21
C VAL A 469 0.91 -16.00 16.54
N ASP A 470 0.33 -14.82 16.46
CA ASP A 470 -1.10 -14.63 16.59
C ASP A 470 -1.82 -15.13 15.33
N LYS A 471 -2.47 -16.27 15.44
CA LYS A 471 -3.24 -16.88 14.34
C LYS A 471 -4.56 -16.14 14.06
N THR A 472 -5.00 -15.28 14.97
CA THR A 472 -6.24 -14.50 14.83
C THR A 472 -6.03 -13.17 14.11
N GLU A 473 -4.78 -12.67 14.02
CA GLU A 473 -4.45 -11.41 13.37
C GLU A 473 -4.93 -11.37 11.92
N TRP A 474 -5.63 -10.30 11.55
CA TRP A 474 -6.07 -10.04 10.19
C TRP A 474 -5.03 -9.20 9.43
N HIS A 475 -4.78 -9.57 8.17
CA HIS A 475 -3.84 -8.86 7.28
C HIS A 475 -4.55 -8.03 6.22
N MET A 476 -5.87 -8.18 6.10
CA MET A 476 -6.72 -7.40 5.19
C MET A 476 -7.91 -6.85 5.95
N ALA A 477 -8.25 -5.59 5.68
CA ALA A 477 -9.45 -4.98 6.24
C ALA A 477 -10.72 -5.52 5.55
N PRO A 478 -11.90 -5.44 6.20
CA PRO A 478 -13.15 -5.99 5.68
C PRO A 478 -13.55 -5.49 4.29
N GLN A 479 -13.26 -4.24 3.98
CA GLN A 479 -13.55 -3.59 2.69
C GLN A 479 -12.50 -3.90 1.60
N THR A 480 -11.53 -4.76 1.87
CA THR A 480 -10.47 -5.10 0.88
C THR A 480 -11.02 -6.02 -0.19
N VAL A 481 -10.95 -5.60 -1.46
CA VAL A 481 -11.25 -6.44 -2.62
C VAL A 481 -9.99 -7.20 -3.02
N ASN A 482 -10.00 -8.50 -2.75
CA ASN A 482 -8.90 -9.42 -3.08
C ASN A 482 -9.42 -10.87 -3.18
N ALA A 483 -8.64 -11.78 -3.84
CA ALA A 483 -8.88 -13.21 -3.90
C ALA A 483 -7.58 -14.01 -3.81
#